data_1582a47aedb8c738d7159a8d7ca31a33
#
_entry.id   1582a47aedb8c738d7159a8d7ca31a33
#
_cell.length_a   1.000
_cell.length_b   1.000
_cell.length_c   1.000
_cell.angle_alpha   90.00
_cell.angle_beta   90.00
_cell.angle_gamma   90.00
#
_symmetry.space_group_name_H-M   'P 1'
#
loop_
_entity.id
_entity.type
_entity.pdbx_description
1 polymer ?
#
loop_
_entity_poly.entity_id
_entity_poly.type
_entity_poly.pdbx_seq_one_letter_code
_entity_poly.pdbx_strand_id
1 'polypeptide(L)'
;PIDKMVYVVGNEQEYHFKVLSISLDRLGFPFGKELVHFSYGMVELPNGKMKSREGTVVDADDLMAQMIADAKEISKDKVNTLPDITEEEANEIARVVGLGALKYFILKVDPRKNMLFNPEESIDFNGNTGPFIQYTYARIQSVLRKAGNVSDTSNLSNLSNLSDKELTLIQRLVDYPAAVRQAGDEFSPAVIANYAYALACDFNSFYHDHSILNEADNYKRALRLLLARTVAKV
;
A
#
# COMPACT_ATOMS: atom_id res chain seq x y z
N PRO A 1 -20.27 20.20 -17.07
CA PRO A 1 -20.65 18.86 -17.44
C PRO A 1 -20.03 17.86 -16.47
N ILE A 2 -20.80 16.83 -16.12
CA ILE A 2 -20.36 15.71 -15.29
C ILE A 2 -20.19 14.53 -16.23
N ASP A 3 -18.98 14.01 -16.34
CA ASP A 3 -18.67 12.90 -17.25
C ASP A 3 -18.98 11.54 -16.59
N LYS A 4 -18.86 11.45 -15.26
CA LYS A 4 -19.11 10.22 -14.51
C LYS A 4 -19.57 10.52 -13.09
N MET A 5 -20.49 9.71 -12.57
CA MET A 5 -20.94 9.79 -11.19
C MET A 5 -20.65 8.47 -10.47
N VAL A 6 -19.93 8.56 -9.34
CA VAL A 6 -19.60 7.41 -8.51
C VAL A 6 -20.24 7.57 -7.14
N TYR A 7 -21.08 6.63 -6.76
CA TYR A 7 -21.67 6.56 -5.42
C TYR A 7 -20.89 5.58 -4.55
N VAL A 8 -20.26 6.09 -3.50
CA VAL A 8 -19.50 5.30 -2.51
C VAL A 8 -20.46 4.95 -1.37
N VAL A 9 -21.08 3.79 -1.44
CA VAL A 9 -22.15 3.36 -0.51
C VAL A 9 -22.01 1.85 -0.25
N GLY A 10 -22.40 1.39 0.94
CA GLY A 10 -22.34 0.00 1.33
C GLY A 10 -23.13 -0.94 0.40
N ASN A 11 -22.71 -2.19 0.35
CA ASN A 11 -23.27 -3.23 -0.52
C ASN A 11 -24.76 -3.54 -0.27
N GLU A 12 -25.29 -3.16 0.89
CA GLU A 12 -26.74 -3.28 1.19
C GLU A 12 -27.61 -2.46 0.24
N GLN A 13 -27.05 -1.43 -0.42
CA GLN A 13 -27.77 -0.55 -1.35
C GLN A 13 -27.60 -0.94 -2.83
N GLU A 14 -26.99 -2.07 -3.13
CA GLU A 14 -26.68 -2.49 -4.52
C GLU A 14 -27.93 -2.55 -5.39
N TYR A 15 -29.01 -3.14 -4.90
CA TYR A 15 -30.28 -3.21 -5.61
C TYR A 15 -30.87 -1.82 -5.91
N HIS A 16 -30.80 -0.90 -4.93
CA HIS A 16 -31.29 0.47 -5.09
C HIS A 16 -30.56 1.19 -6.23
N PHE A 17 -29.25 1.15 -6.27
CA PHE A 17 -28.47 1.81 -7.32
C PHE A 17 -28.64 1.17 -8.69
N LYS A 18 -28.83 -0.13 -8.75
CA LYS A 18 -29.17 -0.83 -10.00
C LYS A 18 -30.52 -0.36 -10.56
N VAL A 19 -31.55 -0.25 -9.72
CA VAL A 19 -32.85 0.26 -10.12
C VAL A 19 -32.78 1.73 -10.53
N LEU A 20 -32.01 2.54 -9.79
CA LEU A 20 -31.81 3.96 -10.11
C LEU A 20 -31.17 4.12 -11.50
N SER A 21 -30.11 3.37 -11.80
CA SER A 21 -29.43 3.38 -13.10
C SER A 21 -30.39 3.06 -14.25
N ILE A 22 -31.18 1.99 -14.10
CA ILE A 22 -32.19 1.58 -15.10
C ILE A 22 -33.28 2.65 -15.27
N SER A 23 -33.74 3.25 -14.18
CA SER A 23 -34.78 4.27 -14.19
C SER A 23 -34.34 5.54 -14.92
N LEU A 24 -33.10 6.00 -14.62
CA LEU A 24 -32.49 7.17 -15.27
C LEU A 24 -32.29 6.93 -16.77
N ASP A 25 -31.84 5.75 -17.17
CA ASP A 25 -31.66 5.38 -18.57
C ASP A 25 -33.01 5.39 -19.31
N ARG A 26 -34.08 4.82 -18.71
CA ARG A 26 -35.45 4.82 -19.28
C ARG A 26 -36.05 6.20 -19.35
N LEU A 27 -35.67 7.12 -18.48
CA LEU A 27 -36.10 8.52 -18.51
C LEU A 27 -35.31 9.36 -19.54
N GLY A 28 -34.35 8.75 -20.26
CA GLY A 28 -33.59 9.38 -21.32
C GLY A 28 -32.40 10.19 -20.82
N PHE A 29 -31.94 9.99 -19.57
CA PHE A 29 -30.72 10.62 -19.08
C PHE A 29 -29.51 9.88 -19.60
N PRO A 30 -28.59 10.55 -20.35
CA PRO A 30 -27.47 9.87 -21.00
C PRO A 30 -26.47 9.26 -20.00
N PHE A 31 -26.41 9.78 -18.76
CA PHE A 31 -25.56 9.28 -17.69
C PHE A 31 -26.16 8.10 -16.90
N GLY A 32 -27.37 7.68 -17.19
CA GLY A 32 -28.04 6.60 -16.43
C GLY A 32 -27.23 5.30 -16.44
N LYS A 33 -26.69 4.90 -17.60
CA LYS A 33 -25.86 3.70 -17.76
C LYS A 33 -24.45 3.84 -17.19
N GLU A 34 -23.98 5.05 -17.00
CA GLU A 34 -22.62 5.35 -16.53
C GLU A 34 -22.56 5.59 -15.01
N LEU A 35 -23.71 5.44 -14.33
CA LEU A 35 -23.76 5.48 -12.88
C LEU A 35 -22.97 4.31 -12.30
N VAL A 36 -21.96 4.62 -11.51
CA VAL A 36 -21.13 3.61 -10.82
C VAL A 36 -21.50 3.58 -9.35
N HIS A 37 -21.92 2.42 -8.87
CA HIS A 37 -21.99 2.16 -7.44
C HIS A 37 -20.68 1.51 -6.98
N PHE A 38 -19.83 2.28 -6.30
CA PHE A 38 -18.70 1.74 -5.58
C PHE A 38 -19.24 1.09 -4.30
N SER A 39 -19.63 -0.18 -4.45
CA SER A 39 -20.19 -0.98 -3.39
C SER A 39 -19.07 -1.45 -2.45
N TYR A 40 -19.09 -1.06 -1.19
CA TYR A 40 -18.12 -1.57 -0.23
C TYR A 40 -18.78 -2.54 0.75
N GLY A 41 -18.00 -3.57 1.14
CA GLY A 41 -18.36 -4.54 2.17
C GLY A 41 -18.20 -3.95 3.58
N MET A 42 -18.77 -4.67 4.54
CA MET A 42 -18.67 -4.27 5.96
C MET A 42 -17.30 -4.63 6.52
N VAL A 43 -16.77 -3.73 7.35
CA VAL A 43 -15.60 -3.99 8.19
C VAL A 43 -16.10 -4.44 9.56
N GLU A 44 -15.74 -5.64 9.96
CA GLU A 44 -16.11 -6.23 11.25
C GLU A 44 -14.88 -6.30 12.16
N LEU A 45 -15.08 -6.16 13.46
CA LEU A 45 -14.03 -6.38 14.46
C LEU A 45 -14.18 -7.78 15.10
N PRO A 46 -13.11 -8.35 15.68
CA PRO A 46 -13.17 -9.66 16.35
C PRO A 46 -14.24 -9.73 17.45
N ASN A 47 -14.56 -8.61 18.06
CA ASN A 47 -15.54 -8.48 19.15
C ASN A 47 -17.00 -8.37 18.68
N GLY A 48 -17.27 -8.51 17.38
CA GLY A 48 -18.61 -8.52 16.80
C GLY A 48 -18.89 -7.44 15.78
N LYS A 49 -20.06 -7.52 15.14
CA LYS A 49 -20.51 -6.55 14.12
C LYS A 49 -20.73 -5.18 14.73
N MET A 50 -20.21 -4.16 14.10
CA MET A 50 -20.55 -2.77 14.41
C MET A 50 -22.03 -2.52 14.08
N LYS A 51 -22.92 -2.58 15.07
CA LYS A 51 -24.33 -2.23 14.92
C LYS A 51 -24.61 -0.95 15.67
N SER A 52 -24.88 0.12 14.94
CA SER A 52 -25.19 1.45 15.51
C SER A 52 -26.41 1.44 16.46
N ARG A 53 -27.33 0.46 16.31
CA ARG A 53 -28.53 0.32 17.15
C ARG A 53 -28.28 -0.38 18.50
N GLU A 54 -27.15 -1.05 18.67
CA GLU A 54 -26.82 -1.83 19.88
C GLU A 54 -25.70 -1.20 20.73
N GLY A 55 -25.25 0.03 20.39
CA GLY A 55 -24.23 0.75 21.17
C GLY A 55 -22.79 0.22 21.05
N THR A 56 -22.53 -0.71 20.14
CA THR A 56 -21.20 -1.28 19.87
C THR A 56 -20.58 -0.70 18.60
N VAL A 57 -20.68 0.61 18.42
CA VAL A 57 -20.00 1.31 17.32
C VAL A 57 -18.60 1.64 17.79
N VAL A 58 -17.59 1.20 17.05
CA VAL A 58 -16.22 1.70 17.20
C VAL A 58 -16.10 2.94 16.33
N ASP A 59 -15.83 4.07 16.93
CA ASP A 59 -15.57 5.32 16.22
C ASP A 59 -14.28 5.18 15.40
N ALA A 60 -14.26 5.73 14.19
CA ALA A 60 -13.08 5.70 13.34
C ALA A 60 -11.90 6.46 13.98
N ASP A 61 -12.16 7.55 14.68
CA ASP A 61 -11.13 8.33 15.36
C ASP A 61 -10.53 7.55 16.53
N ASP A 62 -11.37 6.84 17.30
CA ASP A 62 -10.91 5.95 18.37
C ASP A 62 -10.04 4.81 17.84
N LEU A 63 -10.45 4.19 16.73
CA LEU A 63 -9.66 3.14 16.08
C LEU A 63 -8.32 3.68 15.58
N MET A 64 -8.30 4.87 14.97
CA MET A 64 -7.06 5.50 14.52
C MET A 64 -6.15 5.83 15.72
N ALA A 65 -6.71 6.35 16.80
CA ALA A 65 -5.95 6.63 18.02
C ALA A 65 -5.35 5.37 18.65
N GLN A 66 -6.13 4.29 18.71
CA GLN A 66 -5.66 2.98 19.17
C GLN A 66 -4.51 2.46 18.33
N MET A 67 -4.65 2.47 16.99
CA MET A 67 -3.61 2.01 16.08
C MET A 67 -2.30 2.81 16.20
N ILE A 68 -2.40 4.12 16.45
CA ILE A 68 -1.22 4.97 16.71
C ILE A 68 -0.56 4.60 18.04
N ALA A 69 -1.35 4.34 19.08
CA ALA A 69 -0.83 3.93 20.38
C ALA A 69 -0.13 2.57 20.31
N ASP A 70 -0.74 1.60 19.63
CA ASP A 70 -0.16 0.26 19.41
C ASP A 70 1.15 0.35 18.60
N ALA A 71 1.17 1.19 17.55
CA ALA A 71 2.38 1.44 16.77
C ALA A 71 3.50 2.06 17.60
N LYS A 72 3.17 2.98 18.51
CA LYS A 72 4.14 3.60 19.42
C LYS A 72 4.76 2.57 20.35
N GLU A 73 3.97 1.67 20.90
CA GLU A 73 4.45 0.61 21.81
C GLU A 73 5.35 -0.39 21.06
N ILE A 74 4.91 -0.92 19.92
CA ILE A 74 5.66 -1.91 19.13
C ILE A 74 6.96 -1.33 18.56
N SER A 75 6.97 -0.06 18.18
CA SER A 75 8.16 0.59 17.61
C SER A 75 9.13 1.14 18.66
N LYS A 76 8.76 1.21 19.93
CA LYS A 76 9.49 1.84 21.01
C LYS A 76 10.96 1.42 21.07
N ASP A 77 11.23 0.12 21.06
CA ASP A 77 12.59 -0.38 21.13
C ASP A 77 13.44 0.02 19.93
N LYS A 78 12.85 0.02 18.73
CA LYS A 78 13.54 0.41 17.49
C LYS A 78 13.78 1.92 17.45
N VAL A 79 12.81 2.71 17.86
CA VAL A 79 12.89 4.18 17.92
C VAL A 79 13.94 4.61 18.92
N ASN A 80 14.01 3.97 20.09
CA ASN A 80 15.00 4.27 21.14
C ASN A 80 16.46 3.96 20.71
N THR A 81 16.68 3.19 19.65
CA THR A 81 18.02 2.96 19.09
C THR A 81 18.46 4.04 18.10
N LEU A 82 17.57 4.95 17.72
CA LEU A 82 17.89 6.04 16.80
C LEU A 82 18.58 7.17 17.58
N PRO A 83 19.77 7.62 17.14
CA PRO A 83 20.45 8.73 17.80
C PRO A 83 19.65 10.03 17.60
N ASP A 84 19.57 10.83 18.66
CA ASP A 84 19.02 12.19 18.65
C ASP A 84 17.56 12.34 18.19
N ILE A 85 16.75 11.27 18.30
CA ILE A 85 15.33 11.34 17.98
C ILE A 85 14.58 12.15 19.03
N THR A 86 13.79 13.11 18.58
CA THR A 86 12.89 13.89 19.45
C THR A 86 11.61 13.12 19.74
N GLU A 87 10.89 13.52 20.82
CA GLU A 87 9.59 12.92 21.12
C GLU A 87 8.55 13.22 20.03
N GLU A 88 8.62 14.38 19.40
CA GLU A 88 7.75 14.75 18.28
C GLU A 88 7.98 13.86 17.07
N GLU A 89 9.23 13.59 16.70
CA GLU A 89 9.57 12.66 15.62
C GLU A 89 9.13 11.22 15.94
N ALA A 90 9.30 10.77 17.19
CA ALA A 90 8.84 9.46 17.62
C ALA A 90 7.30 9.33 17.53
N ASN A 91 6.57 10.37 17.90
CA ASN A 91 5.12 10.42 17.78
C ASN A 91 4.68 10.44 16.32
N GLU A 92 5.38 11.16 15.44
CA GLU A 92 5.09 11.17 14.00
C GLU A 92 5.37 9.81 13.35
N ILE A 93 6.45 9.13 13.72
CA ILE A 93 6.72 7.74 13.27
C ILE A 93 5.58 6.82 13.69
N ALA A 94 5.13 6.88 14.95
CA ALA A 94 4.02 6.08 15.43
C ALA A 94 2.72 6.37 14.66
N ARG A 95 2.44 7.65 14.38
CA ARG A 95 1.28 8.06 13.58
C ARG A 95 1.35 7.50 12.16
N VAL A 96 2.49 7.62 11.49
CA VAL A 96 2.68 7.13 10.11
C VAL A 96 2.57 5.61 10.05
N VAL A 97 3.15 4.90 11.02
CA VAL A 97 3.10 3.43 11.06
C VAL A 97 1.69 2.95 11.38
N GLY A 98 1.04 3.48 12.42
CA GLY A 98 -0.30 3.08 12.84
C GLY A 98 -1.36 3.33 11.77
N LEU A 99 -1.38 4.54 11.19
CA LEU A 99 -2.31 4.85 10.10
C LEU A 99 -1.98 4.09 8.81
N GLY A 100 -0.70 3.83 8.54
CA GLY A 100 -0.27 3.01 7.42
C GLY A 100 -0.75 1.56 7.55
N ALA A 101 -0.65 0.99 8.75
CA ALA A 101 -1.15 -0.34 9.07
C ALA A 101 -2.67 -0.45 8.85
N LEU A 102 -3.44 0.48 9.43
CA LEU A 102 -4.89 0.53 9.29
C LEU A 102 -5.33 0.67 7.82
N LYS A 103 -4.82 1.68 7.14
CA LYS A 103 -5.19 1.95 5.73
C LYS A 103 -4.85 0.78 4.83
N TYR A 104 -3.64 0.23 4.95
CA TYR A 104 -3.22 -0.88 4.13
C TYR A 104 -4.08 -2.12 4.37
N PHE A 105 -4.35 -2.46 5.62
CA PHE A 105 -5.14 -3.64 5.97
C PHE A 105 -6.54 -3.58 5.35
N ILE A 106 -7.18 -2.41 5.39
CA ILE A 106 -8.49 -2.20 4.77
C ILE A 106 -8.37 -2.24 3.24
N LEU A 107 -7.38 -1.58 2.65
CA LEU A 107 -7.27 -1.41 1.21
C LEU A 107 -6.75 -2.63 0.47
N LYS A 108 -6.03 -3.56 1.13
CA LYS A 108 -5.53 -4.79 0.48
C LYS A 108 -6.61 -5.80 0.11
N VAL A 109 -7.80 -5.65 0.69
CA VAL A 109 -8.97 -6.51 0.41
C VAL A 109 -9.84 -5.86 -0.66
N ASP A 110 -10.43 -6.69 -1.55
CA ASP A 110 -11.43 -6.20 -2.51
C ASP A 110 -12.52 -5.42 -1.77
N PRO A 111 -12.75 -4.15 -2.11
CA PRO A 111 -13.68 -3.29 -1.38
C PRO A 111 -15.11 -3.85 -1.31
N ARG A 112 -15.51 -4.71 -2.26
CA ARG A 112 -16.85 -5.33 -2.29
C ARG A 112 -17.03 -6.46 -1.26
N LYS A 113 -15.93 -6.95 -0.67
CA LYS A 113 -15.96 -8.05 0.29
C LYS A 113 -16.08 -7.52 1.72
N ASN A 114 -16.84 -8.24 2.54
CA ASN A 114 -16.77 -8.05 3.98
C ASN A 114 -15.40 -8.51 4.49
N MET A 115 -14.89 -7.84 5.50
CA MET A 115 -13.61 -8.17 6.10
C MET A 115 -13.66 -8.11 7.61
N LEU A 116 -12.84 -8.94 8.24
CA LEU A 116 -12.56 -8.88 9.67
C LEU A 116 -11.25 -8.09 9.85
N PHE A 117 -11.34 -6.94 10.51
CA PHE A 117 -10.16 -6.15 10.84
C PHE A 117 -9.56 -6.65 12.15
N ASN A 118 -8.29 -7.06 12.10
CA ASN A 118 -7.51 -7.46 13.26
C ASN A 118 -6.38 -6.44 13.50
N PRO A 119 -6.44 -5.62 14.57
CA PRO A 119 -5.42 -4.64 14.88
C PRO A 119 -4.02 -5.22 15.01
N GLU A 120 -3.87 -6.32 15.77
CA GLU A 120 -2.58 -6.95 16.03
C GLU A 120 -1.92 -7.48 14.75
N GLU A 121 -2.70 -8.13 13.89
CA GLU A 121 -2.21 -8.63 12.60
C GLU A 121 -1.85 -7.50 11.65
N SER A 122 -2.59 -6.38 11.69
CA SER A 122 -2.40 -5.26 10.77
C SER A 122 -1.08 -4.53 10.97
N ILE A 123 -0.52 -4.56 12.17
CA ILE A 123 0.68 -3.82 12.56
C ILE A 123 1.96 -4.67 12.54
N ASP A 124 1.88 -5.96 12.19
CA ASP A 124 3.03 -6.85 12.09
C ASP A 124 4.01 -6.38 10.99
N PHE A 125 5.29 -6.29 11.34
CA PHE A 125 6.36 -5.91 10.41
C PHE A 125 6.81 -7.04 9.48
N ASN A 126 6.39 -8.27 9.70
CA ASN A 126 6.79 -9.45 8.92
C ASN A 126 5.67 -10.00 8.03
N GLY A 127 4.44 -9.49 8.19
CA GLY A 127 3.28 -9.95 7.46
C GLY A 127 2.98 -9.18 6.18
N ASN A 128 1.83 -9.51 5.56
CA ASN A 128 1.26 -8.73 4.47
C ASN A 128 0.58 -7.46 5.03
N THR A 129 1.39 -6.46 5.38
CA THR A 129 1.00 -5.29 6.17
C THR A 129 1.61 -4.00 5.62
N GLY A 130 1.01 -2.86 5.99
CA GLY A 130 1.56 -1.54 5.70
C GLY A 130 2.96 -1.33 6.29
N PRO A 131 3.19 -1.66 7.56
CA PRO A 131 4.52 -1.57 8.18
C PRO A 131 5.62 -2.36 7.46
N PHE A 132 5.32 -3.52 6.87
CA PHE A 132 6.27 -4.26 6.05
C PHE A 132 6.74 -3.45 4.82
N ILE A 133 5.81 -2.80 4.13
CA ILE A 133 6.11 -1.97 2.96
C ILE A 133 6.91 -0.73 3.40
N GLN A 134 6.48 -0.06 4.48
CA GLN A 134 7.17 1.11 5.04
C GLN A 134 8.60 0.77 5.48
N TYR A 135 8.80 -0.39 6.11
CA TYR A 135 10.13 -0.85 6.51
C TYR A 135 11.02 -1.14 5.30
N THR A 136 10.44 -1.71 4.23
CA THR A 136 11.18 -1.91 2.96
C THR A 136 11.63 -0.58 2.38
N TYR A 137 10.75 0.44 2.35
CA TYR A 137 11.12 1.78 1.92
C TYR A 137 12.24 2.39 2.78
N ALA A 138 12.14 2.31 4.11
CA ALA A 138 13.15 2.81 5.02
C ALA A 138 14.51 2.13 4.81
N ARG A 139 14.51 0.81 4.54
CA ARG A 139 15.71 0.04 4.17
C ARG A 139 16.33 0.58 2.89
N ILE A 140 15.54 0.80 1.86
CA ILE A 140 16.02 1.38 0.60
C ILE A 140 16.66 2.74 0.83
N GLN A 141 15.99 3.63 1.57
CA GLN A 141 16.52 4.96 1.88
C GLN A 141 17.85 4.88 2.65
N SER A 142 17.99 3.93 3.55
CA SER A 142 19.26 3.69 4.26
C SER A 142 20.39 3.27 3.30
N VAL A 143 20.09 2.38 2.35
CA VAL A 143 21.06 1.95 1.31
C VAL A 143 21.46 3.14 0.44
N LEU A 144 20.50 3.93 -0.02
CA LEU A 144 20.76 5.10 -0.89
C LEU A 144 21.59 6.17 -0.17
N ARG A 145 21.32 6.44 1.11
CA ARG A 145 22.13 7.37 1.92
C ARG A 145 23.57 6.90 2.06
N LYS A 146 23.78 5.59 2.33
CA LYS A 146 25.13 5.01 2.46
C LYS A 146 25.88 4.99 1.12
N ALA A 147 25.19 4.87 0.01
CA ALA A 147 25.79 4.89 -1.32
C ALA A 147 26.31 6.27 -1.72
N GLY A 148 25.75 7.33 -1.13
CA GLY A 148 26.09 8.71 -1.49
C GLY A 148 25.62 9.09 -2.90
N ASN A 149 26.26 10.08 -3.50
CA ASN A 149 25.99 10.46 -4.88
C ASN A 149 26.49 9.39 -5.84
N VAL A 150 25.58 8.59 -6.37
CA VAL A 150 25.89 7.68 -7.48
C VAL A 150 25.79 8.48 -8.76
N SER A 151 26.93 8.93 -9.23
CA SER A 151 27.06 9.55 -10.56
C SER A 151 27.09 8.45 -11.63
N ASP A 152 26.30 8.68 -12.67
CA ASP A 152 26.38 8.06 -13.98
C ASP A 152 25.69 6.68 -14.15
N THR A 153 24.39 6.77 -14.44
CA THR A 153 23.61 5.66 -15.03
C THR A 153 23.64 5.67 -16.57
N SER A 154 24.47 6.52 -17.20
CA SER A 154 24.47 6.75 -18.64
C SER A 154 24.98 5.56 -19.48
N ASN A 155 25.64 4.57 -18.89
CA ASN A 155 26.26 3.44 -19.60
C ASN A 155 25.67 2.06 -19.24
N LEU A 156 24.37 1.98 -18.93
CA LEU A 156 23.73 0.68 -18.64
C LEU A 156 23.48 -0.21 -19.87
N SER A 157 23.92 0.21 -21.06
CA SER A 157 23.71 -0.52 -22.32
C SER A 157 24.47 -1.86 -22.44
N ASN A 158 25.40 -2.15 -21.54
CA ASN A 158 26.26 -3.36 -21.59
C ASN A 158 25.94 -4.34 -20.43
N LEU A 159 24.73 -4.32 -19.87
CA LEU A 159 24.32 -5.26 -18.84
C LEU A 159 24.08 -6.64 -19.43
N SER A 160 25.12 -7.48 -19.44
CA SER A 160 24.99 -8.90 -19.66
C SER A 160 24.92 -9.63 -18.31
N ASN A 161 24.14 -10.73 -18.26
CA ASN A 161 24.05 -11.60 -17.08
C ASN A 161 23.35 -10.98 -15.85
N LEU A 162 22.11 -10.52 -16.05
CA LEU A 162 21.19 -10.23 -14.96
C LEU A 162 20.77 -11.52 -14.26
N SER A 163 20.68 -11.48 -12.93
CA SER A 163 20.12 -12.60 -12.17
C SER A 163 18.59 -12.66 -12.32
N ASP A 164 18.01 -13.83 -12.06
CA ASP A 164 16.55 -14.01 -12.09
C ASP A 164 15.82 -13.03 -11.17
N LYS A 165 16.41 -12.67 -10.02
CA LYS A 165 15.82 -11.69 -9.09
C LYS A 165 15.90 -10.26 -9.60
N GLU A 166 16.98 -9.89 -10.27
CA GLU A 166 17.09 -8.59 -10.95
C GLU A 166 16.05 -8.49 -12.07
N LEU A 167 15.89 -9.57 -12.88
CA LEU A 167 14.88 -9.62 -13.94
C LEU A 167 13.44 -9.57 -13.39
N THR A 168 13.16 -10.32 -12.32
CA THR A 168 11.83 -10.30 -11.64
C THR A 168 11.49 -8.90 -11.18
N LEU A 169 12.45 -8.20 -10.54
CA LEU A 169 12.22 -6.85 -10.04
C LEU A 169 12.00 -5.84 -11.18
N ILE A 170 12.77 -5.96 -12.27
CA ILE A 170 12.58 -5.13 -13.48
C ILE A 170 11.18 -5.38 -14.06
N GLN A 171 10.78 -6.63 -14.22
CA GLN A 171 9.46 -6.98 -14.76
C GLN A 171 8.35 -6.40 -13.89
N ARG A 172 8.46 -6.53 -12.56
CA ARG A 172 7.51 -5.92 -11.62
C ARG A 172 7.37 -4.41 -11.83
N LEU A 173 8.48 -3.71 -12.01
CA LEU A 173 8.46 -2.26 -12.26
C LEU A 173 7.85 -1.91 -13.62
N VAL A 174 8.08 -2.73 -14.64
CA VAL A 174 7.45 -2.56 -15.99
C VAL A 174 5.94 -2.75 -15.92
N ASP A 175 5.44 -3.62 -15.05
CA ASP A 175 4.02 -3.90 -14.89
C ASP A 175 3.25 -2.79 -14.13
N TYR A 176 3.95 -1.85 -13.49
CA TYR A 176 3.32 -0.78 -12.69
C TYR A 176 2.25 0.04 -13.43
N PRO A 177 2.49 0.54 -14.65
CA PRO A 177 1.47 1.31 -15.38
C PRO A 177 0.21 0.51 -15.67
N ALA A 178 0.35 -0.82 -15.92
CA ALA A 178 -0.77 -1.71 -16.13
C ALA A 178 -1.58 -1.92 -14.84
N ALA A 179 -0.90 -2.08 -13.70
CA ALA A 179 -1.54 -2.19 -12.39
C ALA A 179 -2.32 -0.92 -12.02
N VAL A 180 -1.76 0.27 -12.29
CA VAL A 180 -2.45 1.55 -12.06
C VAL A 180 -3.70 1.67 -12.93
N ARG A 181 -3.61 1.30 -14.21
CA ARG A 181 -4.77 1.31 -15.12
C ARG A 181 -5.85 0.35 -14.64
N GLN A 182 -5.48 -0.89 -14.32
CA GLN A 182 -6.40 -1.88 -13.79
C GLN A 182 -7.11 -1.39 -12.53
N ALA A 183 -6.36 -0.82 -11.58
CA ALA A 183 -6.95 -0.26 -10.36
C ALA A 183 -7.98 0.82 -10.64
N GLY A 184 -7.72 1.69 -11.62
CA GLY A 184 -8.63 2.73 -12.05
C GLY A 184 -9.88 2.18 -12.74
N ASP A 185 -9.71 1.26 -13.68
CA ASP A 185 -10.81 0.66 -14.44
C ASP A 185 -11.75 -0.16 -13.54
N GLU A 186 -11.19 -0.87 -12.54
CA GLU A 186 -11.95 -1.70 -11.60
C GLU A 186 -12.44 -0.93 -10.36
N PHE A 187 -12.05 0.33 -10.18
CA PHE A 187 -12.25 1.09 -8.93
C PHE A 187 -11.76 0.32 -7.70
N SER A 188 -10.62 -0.36 -7.83
CA SER A 188 -10.10 -1.26 -6.81
C SER A 188 -8.74 -0.80 -6.27
N PRO A 189 -8.69 -0.13 -5.10
CA PRO A 189 -7.43 0.20 -4.45
C PRO A 189 -6.63 -1.04 -4.05
N ALA A 190 -7.30 -2.21 -3.91
CA ALA A 190 -6.65 -3.46 -3.58
C ALA A 190 -5.60 -3.89 -4.62
N VAL A 191 -5.79 -3.54 -5.89
CA VAL A 191 -4.81 -3.81 -6.95
C VAL A 191 -3.48 -3.11 -6.63
N ILE A 192 -3.53 -1.83 -6.25
CA ILE A 192 -2.32 -1.06 -5.90
C ILE A 192 -1.71 -1.56 -4.58
N ALA A 193 -2.53 -1.82 -3.56
CA ALA A 193 -2.05 -2.31 -2.27
C ALA A 193 -1.29 -3.64 -2.43
N ASN A 194 -1.88 -4.60 -3.15
CA ASN A 194 -1.26 -5.89 -3.39
C ASN A 194 -0.03 -5.80 -4.33
N TYR A 195 -0.06 -4.89 -5.31
CA TYR A 195 1.10 -4.60 -6.15
C TYR A 195 2.28 -4.07 -5.31
N ALA A 196 2.04 -3.09 -4.42
CA ALA A 196 3.07 -2.52 -3.56
C ALA A 196 3.69 -3.58 -2.62
N TYR A 197 2.85 -4.46 -2.06
CA TYR A 197 3.35 -5.58 -1.26
C TYR A 197 4.21 -6.55 -2.06
N ALA A 198 3.75 -6.95 -3.25
CA ALA A 198 4.51 -7.84 -4.12
C ALA A 198 5.86 -7.22 -4.53
N LEU A 199 5.88 -5.92 -4.86
CA LEU A 199 7.11 -5.19 -5.15
C LEU A 199 8.07 -5.16 -3.95
N ALA A 200 7.54 -4.94 -2.74
CA ALA A 200 8.32 -4.98 -1.51
C ALA A 200 8.91 -6.38 -1.23
N CYS A 201 8.15 -7.44 -1.49
CA CYS A 201 8.62 -8.83 -1.38
C CYS A 201 9.75 -9.12 -2.38
N ASP A 202 9.55 -8.76 -3.65
CA ASP A 202 10.54 -8.95 -4.71
C ASP A 202 11.84 -8.19 -4.38
N PHE A 203 11.72 -6.94 -3.91
CA PHE A 203 12.88 -6.15 -3.48
C PHE A 203 13.59 -6.78 -2.28
N ASN A 204 12.88 -7.23 -1.26
CA ASN A 204 13.49 -7.86 -0.08
C ASN A 204 14.20 -9.17 -0.45
N SER A 205 13.62 -9.97 -1.36
CA SER A 205 14.25 -11.17 -1.89
C SER A 205 15.54 -10.85 -2.67
N PHE A 206 15.49 -9.84 -3.53
CA PHE A 206 16.66 -9.34 -4.25
C PHE A 206 17.74 -8.82 -3.29
N TYR A 207 17.36 -7.99 -2.31
CA TYR A 207 18.28 -7.40 -1.33
C TYR A 207 18.98 -8.44 -0.46
N HIS A 208 18.28 -9.54 -0.13
CA HIS A 208 18.85 -10.63 0.66
C HIS A 208 19.98 -11.34 -0.08
N ASP A 209 19.83 -11.60 -1.39
CA ASP A 209 20.77 -12.41 -2.14
C ASP A 209 21.85 -11.59 -2.85
N HIS A 210 21.62 -10.27 -3.00
CA HIS A 210 22.52 -9.40 -3.75
C HIS A 210 23.03 -8.26 -2.89
N SER A 211 24.34 -8.21 -2.65
CA SER A 211 24.96 -7.02 -2.07
C SER A 211 24.84 -5.85 -3.04
N ILE A 212 24.27 -4.72 -2.58
CA ILE A 212 24.18 -3.51 -3.39
C ILE A 212 25.44 -2.66 -3.21
N LEU A 213 25.82 -2.39 -1.94
CA LEU A 213 26.89 -1.46 -1.62
C LEU A 213 28.31 -2.06 -1.86
N ASN A 214 28.46 -3.38 -1.63
CA ASN A 214 29.73 -4.09 -1.75
C ASN A 214 29.85 -4.84 -3.09
N GLU A 215 29.00 -4.54 -4.10
CA GLU A 215 29.17 -5.09 -5.44
C GLU A 215 30.46 -4.54 -6.06
N ALA A 216 31.33 -5.44 -6.51
CA ALA A 216 32.62 -5.10 -7.08
C ALA A 216 32.52 -4.54 -8.51
N ASP A 217 31.52 -5.03 -9.26
CA ASP A 217 31.23 -4.53 -10.60
C ASP A 217 30.47 -3.19 -10.50
N ASN A 218 31.10 -2.12 -10.93
CA ASN A 218 30.55 -0.78 -10.88
C ASN A 218 29.24 -0.64 -11.68
N TYR A 219 29.10 -1.35 -12.80
CA TYR A 219 27.88 -1.33 -13.62
C TYR A 219 26.73 -2.03 -12.93
N LYS A 220 26.97 -3.22 -12.35
CA LYS A 220 25.98 -3.93 -11.54
C LYS A 220 25.58 -3.15 -10.29
N ARG A 221 26.56 -2.53 -9.63
CA ARG A 221 26.29 -1.68 -8.47
C ARG A 221 25.40 -0.49 -8.86
N ALA A 222 25.70 0.20 -9.97
CA ALA A 222 24.90 1.32 -10.46
C ALA A 222 23.47 0.88 -10.81
N LEU A 223 23.31 -0.27 -11.50
CA LEU A 223 21.99 -0.85 -11.79
C LEU A 223 21.22 -1.15 -10.52
N ARG A 224 21.81 -1.84 -9.54
CA ARG A 224 21.14 -2.21 -8.30
C ARG A 224 20.69 -0.99 -7.50
N LEU A 225 21.49 0.07 -7.50
CA LEU A 225 21.11 1.35 -6.88
C LEU A 225 19.98 2.04 -7.66
N LEU A 226 19.99 1.98 -8.99
CA LEU A 226 18.90 2.48 -9.82
C LEU A 226 17.59 1.70 -9.55
N LEU A 227 17.65 0.38 -9.49
CA LEU A 227 16.50 -0.46 -9.15
C LEU A 227 15.96 -0.09 -7.76
N ALA A 228 16.82 0.00 -6.74
CA ALA A 228 16.43 0.40 -5.40
C ALA A 228 15.74 1.78 -5.39
N ARG A 229 16.31 2.77 -6.10
CA ARG A 229 15.73 4.11 -6.23
C ARG A 229 14.38 4.08 -6.93
N THR A 230 14.24 3.25 -7.98
CA THR A 230 13.00 3.14 -8.75
C THR A 230 11.90 2.48 -7.91
N VAL A 231 12.23 1.41 -7.19
CA VAL A 231 11.30 0.77 -6.23
C VAL A 231 10.80 1.76 -5.19
N ALA A 232 11.69 2.60 -4.64
CA ALA A 232 11.29 3.60 -3.64
C ALA A 232 10.41 4.72 -4.20
N LYS A 233 10.35 4.91 -5.52
CA LYS A 233 9.48 5.91 -6.17
C LYS A 233 8.08 5.39 -6.44
N VAL A 234 7.95 4.10 -6.64
CA VAL A 234 6.67 3.40 -6.84
C VAL A 234 6.01 3.09 -5.52
#